data_1e864abe7df97615c5ef1d1efd6e15c5
#
_entry.id   1e864abe7df97615c5ef1d1efd6e15c5
#
_cell.length_a   1.000
_cell.length_b   1.000
_cell.length_c   1.000
_cell.angle_alpha   90.00
_cell.angle_beta   90.00
_cell.angle_gamma   90.00
#
_symmetry.space_group_name_H-M   'P 1'
#
loop_
_entity.id
_entity.type
_entity.pdbx_description
1 polymer ?
#
loop_
_entity_poly.entity_id
_entity_poly.type
_entity_poly.pdbx_seq_one_letter_code
_entity_poly.pdbx_strand_id
1 'polypeptide(L)'
;PDVDRTDPLIKSWNDLKKIQQPDFTSHGRFPMVVEMNTLYRESVDEDPTLNFCAPFSMAANIRGMESLVMDIMTKPAFARELFDRLTDEVIIPWILYLREKFPNARSICGSDAMASLPIVNIPILQEWIIPYVLRLREICGPGVYVPNWVGESCLQIPEEFLELKLRVCPDFLEGQDPDVAKIGPAVYKAYAEKNRVALVLGIGAGFLALSHPAQVAERVKQYIEIGGENGRFCLYLCNIGVTTPLENVRAAVAAVRKYGVYTVG
;
A
#
# COMPACT_ATOMS: atom_id res chain seq x y z
N PRO A 1 4.68 18.68 -6.13
CA PRO A 1 5.91 18.32 -6.79
C PRO A 1 6.34 16.94 -6.32
N ASP A 2 6.86 16.13 -7.23
CA ASP A 2 7.43 14.83 -6.91
C ASP A 2 8.80 15.01 -6.24
N VAL A 3 9.28 13.95 -5.59
CA VAL A 3 10.62 13.96 -4.97
C VAL A 3 11.68 14.05 -6.06
N ASP A 4 12.64 14.93 -5.90
CA ASP A 4 13.79 14.98 -6.80
C ASP A 4 14.69 13.77 -6.54
N ARG A 5 14.62 12.79 -7.41
CA ARG A 5 15.39 11.55 -7.31
C ARG A 5 16.85 11.71 -7.77
N THR A 6 17.18 12.82 -8.42
CA THR A 6 18.54 13.14 -8.88
C THR A 6 19.34 13.84 -7.80
N ASP A 7 18.66 14.49 -6.86
CA ASP A 7 19.27 15.20 -5.72
C ASP A 7 18.61 14.78 -4.39
N PRO A 8 18.95 13.59 -3.85
CA PRO A 8 18.32 13.08 -2.64
C PRO A 8 18.62 13.98 -1.41
N LEU A 9 17.64 14.10 -0.53
CA LEU A 9 17.72 14.95 0.67
C LEU A 9 18.76 14.44 1.68
N ILE A 10 18.90 13.12 1.80
CA ILE A 10 19.81 12.47 2.76
C ILE A 10 21.01 11.91 2.02
N LYS A 11 22.18 12.53 2.24
CA LYS A 11 23.46 12.14 1.63
C LYS A 11 24.50 11.69 2.64
N SER A 12 24.38 12.14 3.89
CA SER A 12 25.38 11.96 4.93
C SER A 12 24.79 11.79 6.32
N TRP A 13 25.62 11.38 7.29
CA TRP A 13 25.27 11.36 8.71
C TRP A 13 24.79 12.71 9.25
N ASN A 14 25.32 13.82 8.70
CA ASN A 14 24.87 15.15 9.13
C ASN A 14 23.45 15.45 8.66
N ASP A 15 23.02 14.88 7.54
CA ASP A 15 21.64 15.06 7.06
C ASP A 15 20.66 14.25 7.91
N LEU A 16 21.05 13.03 8.34
CA LEU A 16 20.24 12.23 9.27
C LEU A 16 19.90 13.00 10.54
N LYS A 17 20.88 13.75 11.08
CA LYS A 17 20.68 14.55 12.31
C LYS A 17 19.67 15.69 12.15
N LYS A 18 19.33 16.07 10.92
CA LYS A 18 18.35 17.10 10.63
C LYS A 18 16.91 16.57 10.57
N ILE A 19 16.75 15.23 10.52
CA ILE A 19 15.42 14.62 10.58
C ILE A 19 14.86 14.88 11.97
N GLN A 20 13.70 15.51 11.99
CA GLN A 20 12.95 15.83 13.20
C GLN A 20 11.48 15.83 12.90
N GLN A 21 10.64 15.73 13.92
CA GLN A 21 9.19 15.78 13.77
C GLN A 21 8.76 17.10 13.08
N PRO A 22 8.04 17.03 11.95
CA PRO A 22 7.48 18.21 11.31
C PRO A 22 6.36 18.84 12.16
N ASP A 23 6.16 20.13 12.01
CA ASP A 23 4.90 20.73 12.43
C ASP A 23 3.80 20.40 11.40
N PHE A 24 2.93 19.47 11.75
CA PHE A 24 1.86 18.97 10.86
C PHE A 24 0.77 20.03 10.58
N THR A 25 0.77 21.13 11.30
CA THR A 25 -0.19 22.22 11.10
C THR A 25 0.26 23.27 10.06
N SER A 26 1.57 23.29 9.74
CA SER A 26 2.14 24.32 8.88
C SER A 26 3.10 23.83 7.81
N HIS A 27 3.78 22.69 8.01
CA HIS A 27 4.81 22.23 7.09
C HIS A 27 4.28 21.42 5.92
N GLY A 28 4.86 21.64 4.75
CA GLY A 28 4.68 20.83 3.57
C GLY A 28 3.22 20.66 3.13
N ARG A 29 2.81 19.41 2.90
CA ARG A 29 1.43 19.06 2.49
C ARG A 29 0.57 18.52 3.62
N PHE A 30 1.09 18.42 4.84
CA PHE A 30 0.32 17.87 5.96
C PHE A 30 -1.00 18.61 6.20
N PRO A 31 -1.04 19.97 6.22
CA PRO A 31 -2.31 20.68 6.39
C PRO A 31 -3.33 20.36 5.30
N MET A 32 -2.88 20.29 4.04
CA MET A 32 -3.73 19.95 2.90
C MET A 32 -4.33 18.54 3.03
N VAL A 33 -3.54 17.56 3.49
CA VAL A 33 -4.02 16.19 3.69
C VAL A 33 -5.09 16.16 4.77
N VAL A 34 -4.90 16.89 5.87
CA VAL A 34 -5.89 16.99 6.95
C VAL A 34 -7.17 17.67 6.44
N GLU A 35 -7.05 18.76 5.69
CA GLU A 35 -8.19 19.45 5.09
C GLU A 35 -8.97 18.53 4.13
N MET A 36 -8.30 17.83 3.24
CA MET A 36 -8.94 16.87 2.32
C MET A 36 -9.71 15.77 3.06
N ASN A 37 -9.11 15.18 4.11
CA ASN A 37 -9.77 14.18 4.93
C ASN A 37 -10.97 14.75 5.71
N THR A 38 -10.89 16.00 6.15
CA THR A 38 -11.99 16.71 6.80
C THR A 38 -13.15 16.92 5.83
N LEU A 39 -12.87 17.45 4.63
CA LEU A 39 -13.88 17.62 3.58
C LEU A 39 -14.53 16.29 3.17
N TYR A 40 -13.75 15.23 3.09
CA TYR A 40 -14.30 13.89 2.83
C TYR A 40 -15.29 13.49 3.93
N ARG A 41 -14.90 13.58 5.20
CA ARG A 41 -15.75 13.24 6.33
C ARG A 41 -17.06 14.04 6.34
N GLU A 42 -16.97 15.37 6.09
CA GLU A 42 -18.14 16.24 6.00
C GLU A 42 -19.08 15.89 4.83
N SER A 43 -18.53 15.35 3.74
CA SER A 43 -19.30 15.02 2.54
C SER A 43 -19.97 13.64 2.63
N VAL A 44 -19.39 12.69 3.39
CA VAL A 44 -19.79 11.27 3.41
C VAL A 44 -20.33 10.86 4.79
N ASP A 45 -20.15 11.72 5.81
CA ASP A 45 -20.51 11.45 7.23
C ASP A 45 -19.78 10.21 7.81
N GLU A 46 -18.57 9.93 7.29
CA GLU A 46 -17.70 8.86 7.78
C GLU A 46 -16.24 9.33 7.79
N ASP A 47 -15.45 8.86 8.76
CA ASP A 47 -14.01 9.09 8.73
C ASP A 47 -13.37 8.31 7.57
N PRO A 48 -12.44 8.94 6.82
CA PRO A 48 -11.75 8.29 5.70
C PRO A 48 -10.81 7.18 6.16
N THR A 49 -10.42 6.29 5.24
CA THR A 49 -9.20 5.50 5.41
C THR A 49 -8.01 6.46 5.33
N LEU A 50 -7.24 6.54 6.43
CA LEU A 50 -6.08 7.41 6.52
C LEU A 50 -4.88 6.78 5.83
N ASN A 51 -3.95 7.62 5.35
CA ASN A 51 -2.79 7.14 4.62
C ASN A 51 -1.48 7.75 5.11
N PHE A 52 -0.40 6.97 4.99
CA PHE A 52 0.97 7.42 5.25
C PHE A 52 1.96 6.80 4.25
N CYS A 53 3.16 7.38 4.13
CA CYS A 53 4.25 6.75 3.41
C CYS A 53 4.99 5.80 4.36
N ALA A 54 5.06 4.52 4.02
CA ALA A 54 5.70 3.52 4.88
C ALA A 54 7.24 3.66 4.90
N PRO A 55 7.91 3.11 5.92
CA PRO A 55 9.32 3.39 6.20
C PRO A 55 10.25 3.18 5.03
N PHE A 56 10.15 2.05 4.31
CA PHE A 56 11.06 1.76 3.21
C PHE A 56 10.86 2.70 2.03
N SER A 57 9.62 2.92 1.59
CA SER A 57 9.33 3.85 0.49
C SER A 57 9.70 5.28 0.86
N MET A 58 9.52 5.71 2.12
CA MET A 58 9.96 7.02 2.57
C MET A 58 11.49 7.13 2.52
N ALA A 59 12.21 6.14 3.05
CA ALA A 59 13.67 6.12 3.00
C ALA A 59 14.18 6.12 1.56
N ALA A 60 13.60 5.31 0.67
CA ALA A 60 13.96 5.24 -0.73
C ALA A 60 13.72 6.57 -1.48
N ASN A 61 12.64 7.28 -1.13
CA ASN A 61 12.35 8.58 -1.75
C ASN A 61 13.36 9.66 -1.35
N ILE A 62 13.80 9.70 -0.09
CA ILE A 62 14.68 10.79 0.39
C ILE A 62 16.16 10.47 0.32
N ARG A 63 16.55 9.19 0.25
CA ARG A 63 17.94 8.73 0.11
C ARG A 63 18.30 8.40 -1.35
N GLY A 64 17.31 8.12 -2.19
CA GLY A 64 17.46 7.49 -3.49
C GLY A 64 17.49 5.96 -3.34
N MET A 65 16.71 5.26 -4.17
CA MET A 65 16.50 3.82 -4.09
C MET A 65 17.81 3.02 -4.19
N GLU A 66 18.62 3.32 -5.20
CA GLU A 66 19.90 2.65 -5.40
C GLU A 66 20.85 2.85 -4.21
N SER A 67 20.96 4.10 -3.73
CA SER A 67 21.79 4.43 -2.57
C SER A 67 21.31 3.73 -1.29
N LEU A 68 20.00 3.64 -1.08
CA LEU A 68 19.43 2.94 0.08
C LEU A 68 19.76 1.45 0.06
N VAL A 69 19.58 0.78 -1.10
CA VAL A 69 19.90 -0.65 -1.23
C VAL A 69 21.40 -0.88 -1.01
N MET A 70 22.25 -0.03 -1.57
CA MET A 70 23.69 -0.09 -1.34
C MET A 70 24.07 0.15 0.13
N ASP A 71 23.42 1.09 0.80
CA ASP A 71 23.66 1.35 2.22
C ASP A 71 23.22 0.16 3.10
N ILE A 72 22.11 -0.49 2.82
CA ILE A 72 21.69 -1.73 3.48
C ILE A 72 22.80 -2.78 3.42
N MET A 73 23.45 -2.93 2.27
CA MET A 73 24.48 -3.94 2.06
C MET A 73 25.85 -3.54 2.60
N THR A 74 26.22 -2.26 2.51
CA THR A 74 27.61 -1.81 2.74
C THR A 74 27.77 -0.91 3.97
N LYS A 75 26.69 -0.29 4.44
CA LYS A 75 26.65 0.66 5.56
C LYS A 75 25.41 0.44 6.43
N PRO A 76 25.19 -0.78 6.96
CA PRO A 76 23.95 -1.13 7.65
C PRO A 76 23.63 -0.22 8.83
N ALA A 77 24.63 0.29 9.54
CA ALA A 77 24.43 1.24 10.65
C ALA A 77 23.80 2.56 10.16
N PHE A 78 24.21 3.07 8.99
CA PHE A 78 23.63 4.27 8.40
C PHE A 78 22.17 4.02 7.95
N ALA A 79 21.94 2.89 7.31
CA ALA A 79 20.60 2.54 6.85
C ALA A 79 19.63 2.36 8.05
N ARG A 80 20.06 1.69 9.12
CA ARG A 80 19.24 1.53 10.34
C ARG A 80 18.92 2.87 10.99
N GLU A 81 19.90 3.74 11.17
CA GLU A 81 19.67 5.09 11.72
C GLU A 81 18.66 5.88 10.86
N LEU A 82 18.73 5.76 9.52
CA LEU A 82 17.77 6.40 8.62
C LEU A 82 16.35 5.86 8.87
N PHE A 83 16.19 4.54 8.91
CA PHE A 83 14.88 3.92 9.18
C PHE A 83 14.33 4.28 10.56
N ASP A 84 15.19 4.24 11.60
CA ASP A 84 14.80 4.56 12.96
C ASP A 84 14.31 6.01 13.06
N ARG A 85 15.07 6.98 12.54
CA ARG A 85 14.67 8.38 12.57
C ARG A 85 13.39 8.67 11.79
N LEU A 86 13.26 8.11 10.59
CA LEU A 86 12.02 8.29 9.82
C LEU A 86 10.82 7.71 10.53
N THR A 87 10.99 6.54 11.11
CA THR A 87 9.91 5.87 11.83
C THR A 87 9.51 6.63 13.08
N ASP A 88 10.49 7.02 13.91
CA ASP A 88 10.23 7.60 15.23
C ASP A 88 9.92 9.11 15.17
N GLU A 89 10.63 9.86 14.34
CA GLU A 89 10.52 11.32 14.29
C GLU A 89 9.45 11.80 13.31
N VAL A 90 9.06 10.96 12.34
CA VAL A 90 8.14 11.42 11.28
C VAL A 90 6.88 10.56 11.18
N ILE A 91 7.02 9.23 11.01
CA ILE A 91 5.88 8.39 10.65
C ILE A 91 4.97 8.13 11.87
N ILE A 92 5.53 7.72 13.00
CA ILE A 92 4.76 7.49 14.22
C ILE A 92 4.03 8.76 14.66
N PRO A 93 4.69 9.93 14.79
CA PRO A 93 4.00 11.17 15.15
C PRO A 93 2.89 11.56 14.16
N TRP A 94 3.11 11.33 12.85
CA TRP A 94 2.08 11.60 11.84
C TRP A 94 0.86 10.69 12.00
N ILE A 95 1.06 9.39 12.18
CA ILE A 95 -0.04 8.44 12.39
C ILE A 95 -0.83 8.80 13.65
N LEU A 96 -0.16 9.11 14.75
CA LEU A 96 -0.81 9.49 16.01
C LEU A 96 -1.60 10.80 15.86
N TYR A 97 -1.02 11.79 15.18
CA TYR A 97 -1.72 13.04 14.87
C TYR A 97 -2.97 12.81 14.01
N LEU A 98 -2.90 11.97 12.99
CA LEU A 98 -4.07 11.62 12.18
C LEU A 98 -5.15 10.92 13.01
N ARG A 99 -4.78 10.00 13.91
CA ARG A 99 -5.72 9.32 14.81
C ARG A 99 -6.41 10.28 15.77
N GLU A 100 -5.70 11.30 16.26
CA GLU A 100 -6.29 12.36 17.08
C GLU A 100 -7.34 13.16 16.29
N LYS A 101 -7.05 13.50 15.03
CA LYS A 101 -7.96 14.28 14.16
C LYS A 101 -9.15 13.48 13.65
N PHE A 102 -8.97 12.18 13.45
CA PHE A 102 -9.97 11.26 12.86
C PHE A 102 -10.12 10.01 13.74
N PRO A 103 -10.72 10.15 14.96
CA PRO A 103 -10.74 9.08 15.95
C PRO A 103 -11.60 7.87 15.56
N ASN A 104 -12.54 8.03 14.64
CA ASN A 104 -13.39 6.95 14.14
C ASN A 104 -12.82 6.26 12.88
N ALA A 105 -11.67 6.71 12.38
CA ALA A 105 -11.01 6.05 11.25
C ALA A 105 -10.59 4.62 11.63
N ARG A 106 -11.17 3.63 10.91
CA ARG A 106 -10.98 2.20 11.22
C ARG A 106 -9.59 1.71 10.87
N SER A 107 -8.96 2.30 9.84
CA SER A 107 -7.67 1.87 9.33
C SER A 107 -6.80 3.03 8.89
N ILE A 108 -5.50 2.83 9.01
CA ILE A 108 -4.46 3.70 8.46
C ILE A 108 -3.55 2.83 7.60
N CYS A 109 -3.53 3.11 6.29
CA CYS A 109 -2.81 2.31 5.32
C CYS A 109 -1.51 2.98 4.88
N GLY A 110 -0.41 2.27 5.04
CA GLY A 110 0.90 2.67 4.56
C GLY A 110 1.09 2.30 3.09
N SER A 111 1.57 3.26 2.29
CA SER A 111 2.04 2.98 0.94
C SER A 111 3.52 2.62 0.95
N ASP A 112 3.86 1.41 0.51
CA ASP A 112 5.22 0.89 0.48
C ASP A 112 5.56 0.19 -0.86
N ALA A 113 5.06 0.74 -1.94
CA ALA A 113 5.21 0.14 -3.28
C ALA A 113 6.67 -0.11 -3.69
N MET A 114 7.64 0.65 -3.15
CA MET A 114 9.06 0.43 -3.41
C MET A 114 9.62 -0.82 -2.73
N ALA A 115 8.94 -1.36 -1.71
CA ALA A 115 9.29 -2.61 -1.03
C ALA A 115 8.80 -3.86 -1.78
N SER A 116 8.66 -3.78 -3.09
CA SER A 116 8.11 -4.83 -3.94
C SER A 116 9.21 -5.64 -4.64
N LEU A 117 8.91 -6.90 -4.96
CA LEU A 117 9.78 -7.74 -5.76
C LEU A 117 9.76 -7.30 -7.24
N PRO A 118 10.85 -7.43 -7.98
CA PRO A 118 12.17 -7.91 -7.56
C PRO A 118 13.13 -6.81 -7.07
N ILE A 119 12.63 -5.58 -6.83
CA ILE A 119 13.46 -4.44 -6.39
C ILE A 119 14.14 -4.74 -5.05
N VAL A 120 13.38 -5.33 -4.13
CA VAL A 120 13.91 -5.94 -2.91
C VAL A 120 13.81 -7.47 -3.04
N ASN A 121 14.40 -8.20 -2.10
CA ASN A 121 14.27 -9.64 -1.99
C ASN A 121 13.65 -10.04 -0.63
N ILE A 122 13.31 -11.31 -0.48
CA ILE A 122 12.69 -11.83 0.75
C ILE A 122 13.54 -11.54 2.01
N PRO A 123 14.88 -11.74 2.02
CA PRO A 123 15.71 -11.37 3.16
C PRO A 123 15.62 -9.89 3.53
N ILE A 124 15.64 -8.98 2.57
CA ILE A 124 15.51 -7.53 2.84
C ILE A 124 14.13 -7.22 3.44
N LEU A 125 13.05 -7.82 2.91
CA LEU A 125 11.72 -7.67 3.48
C LEU A 125 11.67 -8.12 4.94
N GLN A 126 12.22 -9.29 5.23
CA GLN A 126 12.18 -9.88 6.57
C GLN A 126 13.06 -9.13 7.59
N GLU A 127 14.23 -8.67 7.18
CA GLU A 127 15.20 -8.05 8.08
C GLU A 127 15.05 -6.53 8.19
N TRP A 128 14.67 -5.86 7.11
CA TRP A 128 14.75 -4.40 6.99
C TRP A 128 13.40 -3.70 6.85
N ILE A 129 12.32 -4.40 6.52
CA ILE A 129 11.04 -3.76 6.24
C ILE A 129 9.98 -4.19 7.26
N ILE A 130 9.75 -5.49 7.38
CA ILE A 130 8.73 -6.03 8.29
C ILE A 130 8.92 -5.55 9.74
N PRO A 131 10.12 -5.53 10.34
CA PRO A 131 10.28 -5.08 11.72
C PRO A 131 9.79 -3.65 11.96
N TYR A 132 10.00 -2.75 11.01
CA TYR A 132 9.53 -1.37 11.12
C TYR A 132 8.00 -1.26 10.99
N VAL A 133 7.40 -2.03 10.10
CA VAL A 133 5.93 -2.07 9.99
C VAL A 133 5.30 -2.65 11.27
N LEU A 134 5.88 -3.71 11.84
CA LEU A 134 5.42 -4.27 13.11
C LEU A 134 5.56 -3.28 14.27
N ARG A 135 6.65 -2.51 14.31
CA ARG A 135 6.85 -1.42 15.29
C ARG A 135 5.78 -0.34 15.16
N LEU A 136 5.42 0.06 13.92
CA LEU A 136 4.30 0.99 13.71
C LEU A 136 2.99 0.43 14.27
N ARG A 137 2.71 -0.86 14.05
CA ARG A 137 1.51 -1.52 14.57
C ARG A 137 1.51 -1.62 16.10
N GLU A 138 2.66 -1.89 16.70
CA GLU A 138 2.83 -1.96 18.16
C GLU A 138 2.54 -0.61 18.82
N ILE A 139 3.12 0.48 18.27
CA ILE A 139 3.03 1.82 18.88
C ILE A 139 1.73 2.53 18.49
N CYS A 140 1.33 2.47 17.21
CA CYS A 140 0.20 3.20 16.70
C CYS A 140 -1.10 2.38 16.69
N GLY A 141 -1.04 1.09 16.99
CA GLY A 141 -2.21 0.21 17.15
C GLY A 141 -2.51 -0.69 15.96
N PRO A 142 -3.39 -1.70 16.16
CA PRO A 142 -3.60 -2.82 15.23
C PRO A 142 -4.17 -2.43 13.86
N GLY A 143 -4.88 -1.31 13.76
CA GLY A 143 -5.44 -0.82 12.49
C GLY A 143 -4.44 -0.15 11.55
N VAL A 144 -3.13 -0.25 11.79
CA VAL A 144 -2.08 0.19 10.87
C VAL A 144 -1.71 -0.97 9.96
N TYR A 145 -1.80 -0.78 8.63
CA TYR A 145 -1.55 -1.79 7.61
C TYR A 145 -0.57 -1.30 6.55
N VAL A 146 0.19 -2.22 5.95
CA VAL A 146 0.99 -1.97 4.75
C VAL A 146 0.69 -3.08 3.75
N PRO A 147 -0.39 -2.98 2.96
CA PRO A 147 -0.90 -4.09 2.15
C PRO A 147 -0.31 -4.17 0.74
N ASN A 148 0.25 -3.10 0.19
CA ASN A 148 0.42 -2.86 -1.25
C ASN A 148 1.76 -3.33 -1.85
N TRP A 149 2.43 -4.31 -1.23
CA TRP A 149 3.57 -4.95 -1.88
C TRP A 149 3.12 -5.83 -3.04
N VAL A 150 3.92 -5.86 -4.12
CA VAL A 150 3.66 -6.66 -5.32
C VAL A 150 4.91 -7.44 -5.72
N GLY A 151 4.76 -8.34 -6.71
CA GLY A 151 5.85 -9.12 -7.27
C GLY A 151 5.81 -10.60 -6.91
N GLU A 152 4.70 -11.11 -6.36
CA GLU A 152 4.49 -12.53 -6.05
C GLU A 152 4.75 -13.42 -7.26
N SER A 153 4.41 -12.94 -8.46
CA SER A 153 4.63 -13.69 -9.72
C SER A 153 6.11 -13.81 -10.11
N CYS A 154 7.02 -13.15 -9.38
CA CYS A 154 8.47 -13.33 -9.55
C CYS A 154 9.00 -14.57 -8.82
N LEU A 155 8.22 -15.17 -7.92
CA LEU A 155 8.61 -16.34 -7.13
C LEU A 155 8.09 -17.63 -7.75
N GLN A 156 8.80 -18.73 -7.48
CA GLN A 156 8.33 -20.07 -7.84
C GLN A 156 7.16 -20.52 -6.94
N ILE A 157 7.16 -20.06 -5.70
CA ILE A 157 6.13 -20.32 -4.69
C ILE A 157 5.58 -18.96 -4.23
N PRO A 158 4.53 -18.43 -4.88
CA PRO A 158 3.96 -17.12 -4.53
C PRO A 158 3.50 -17.01 -3.08
N GLU A 159 3.08 -18.11 -2.47
CA GLU A 159 2.59 -18.19 -1.10
C GLU A 159 3.63 -17.74 -0.07
N GLU A 160 4.93 -17.89 -0.34
CA GLU A 160 6.00 -17.37 0.52
C GLU A 160 5.88 -15.85 0.71
N PHE A 161 5.49 -15.14 -0.33
CA PHE A 161 5.31 -13.70 -0.27
C PHE A 161 3.95 -13.32 0.34
N LEU A 162 2.89 -14.10 0.05
CA LEU A 162 1.58 -13.89 0.65
C LEU A 162 1.62 -14.04 2.18
N GLU A 163 2.47 -14.95 2.69
CA GLU A 163 2.71 -15.09 4.13
C GLU A 163 3.32 -13.81 4.73
N LEU A 164 4.32 -13.22 4.06
CA LEU A 164 4.93 -11.98 4.52
C LEU A 164 3.94 -10.80 4.48
N LYS A 165 3.07 -10.74 3.47
CA LYS A 165 2.00 -9.73 3.40
C LYS A 165 1.06 -9.85 4.60
N LEU A 166 0.64 -11.05 5.00
CA LEU A 166 -0.22 -11.25 6.16
C LEU A 166 0.47 -10.93 7.50
N ARG A 167 1.78 -10.94 7.59
CA ARG A 167 2.50 -10.48 8.80
C ARG A 167 2.30 -8.99 9.06
N VAL A 168 2.19 -8.18 8.02
CA VAL A 168 2.04 -6.72 8.11
C VAL A 168 0.61 -6.24 7.87
N CYS A 169 -0.26 -7.12 7.38
CA CYS A 169 -1.67 -6.88 7.12
C CYS A 169 -2.51 -8.13 7.47
N PRO A 170 -2.70 -8.45 8.76
CA PRO A 170 -3.27 -9.73 9.17
C PRO A 170 -4.78 -9.88 8.97
N ASP A 171 -5.50 -8.80 8.61
CA ASP A 171 -6.97 -8.82 8.51
C ASP A 171 -7.46 -9.02 7.08
N PHE A 172 -6.61 -8.74 6.10
CA PHE A 172 -6.92 -8.94 4.69
C PHE A 172 -5.69 -9.21 3.84
N LEU A 173 -5.87 -9.96 2.77
CA LEU A 173 -4.86 -10.21 1.75
C LEU A 173 -5.13 -9.31 0.55
N GLU A 174 -4.18 -8.46 0.19
CA GLU A 174 -4.24 -7.67 -1.03
C GLU A 174 -3.40 -8.32 -2.14
N GLY A 175 -4.00 -8.47 -3.32
CA GLY A 175 -3.33 -8.80 -4.57
C GLY A 175 -3.71 -7.82 -5.66
N GLN A 176 -2.80 -7.51 -6.58
CA GLN A 176 -3.10 -6.65 -7.71
C GLN A 176 -2.44 -7.12 -9.00
N ASP A 177 -3.01 -6.69 -10.12
CA ASP A 177 -2.36 -6.90 -11.42
C ASP A 177 -0.98 -6.19 -11.47
N PRO A 178 0.00 -6.80 -12.18
CA PRO A 178 -0.14 -7.98 -13.04
C PRO A 178 -0.03 -9.34 -12.33
N ASP A 179 0.27 -9.39 -11.03
CA ASP A 179 0.52 -10.64 -10.33
C ASP A 179 -0.73 -11.52 -10.24
N VAL A 180 -1.88 -10.93 -9.87
CA VAL A 180 -3.15 -11.67 -9.82
C VAL A 180 -3.51 -12.27 -11.18
N ALA A 181 -3.28 -11.52 -12.26
CA ALA A 181 -3.54 -12.02 -13.61
C ALA A 181 -2.61 -13.16 -14.02
N LYS A 182 -1.37 -13.17 -13.56
CA LYS A 182 -0.37 -14.19 -13.90
C LYS A 182 -0.52 -15.46 -13.05
N ILE A 183 -0.73 -15.29 -11.76
CA ILE A 183 -0.85 -16.40 -10.78
C ILE A 183 -2.24 -17.01 -10.82
N GLY A 184 -3.26 -16.19 -11.04
CA GLY A 184 -4.68 -16.52 -11.01
C GLY A 184 -5.36 -16.11 -9.71
N PRO A 185 -6.55 -15.46 -9.78
CA PRO A 185 -7.28 -14.98 -8.60
C PRO A 185 -7.70 -16.11 -7.64
N ALA A 186 -7.85 -17.33 -8.14
CA ALA A 186 -8.20 -18.50 -7.33
C ALA A 186 -7.12 -18.85 -6.29
N VAL A 187 -5.84 -18.63 -6.60
CA VAL A 187 -4.74 -18.86 -5.65
C VAL A 187 -4.85 -17.91 -4.47
N TYR A 188 -5.09 -16.62 -4.74
CA TYR A 188 -5.29 -15.61 -3.69
C TYR A 188 -6.54 -15.91 -2.87
N LYS A 189 -7.63 -16.33 -3.53
CA LYS A 189 -8.88 -16.70 -2.85
C LYS A 189 -8.66 -17.88 -1.90
N ALA A 190 -8.08 -18.96 -2.37
CA ALA A 190 -7.79 -20.14 -1.57
C ALA A 190 -6.87 -19.80 -0.37
N TYR A 191 -5.86 -18.94 -0.60
CA TYR A 191 -4.95 -18.51 0.45
C TYR A 191 -5.64 -17.66 1.52
N ALA A 192 -6.49 -16.71 1.10
CA ALA A 192 -7.27 -15.87 2.00
C ALA A 192 -8.27 -16.70 2.85
N GLU A 193 -8.96 -17.67 2.24
CA GLU A 193 -9.88 -18.58 2.94
C GLU A 193 -9.15 -19.46 3.96
N LYS A 194 -8.03 -20.07 3.57
CA LYS A 194 -7.17 -20.87 4.46
C LYS A 194 -6.77 -20.06 5.71
N ASN A 195 -6.45 -18.80 5.54
CA ASN A 195 -6.03 -17.90 6.63
C ASN A 195 -7.20 -17.15 7.29
N ARG A 196 -8.44 -17.34 6.81
CA ARG A 196 -9.66 -16.69 7.33
C ARG A 196 -9.63 -15.17 7.29
N VAL A 197 -8.96 -14.59 6.32
CA VAL A 197 -8.86 -13.15 6.09
C VAL A 197 -9.75 -12.70 4.93
N ALA A 198 -10.02 -11.41 4.84
CA ALA A 198 -10.70 -10.84 3.67
C ALA A 198 -9.75 -10.84 2.46
N LEU A 199 -10.32 -10.87 1.26
CA LEU A 199 -9.56 -10.75 0.00
C LEU A 199 -9.81 -9.39 -0.64
N VAL A 200 -8.74 -8.71 -1.04
CA VAL A 200 -8.80 -7.45 -1.79
C VAL A 200 -8.04 -7.65 -3.10
N LEU A 201 -8.70 -7.48 -4.24
CA LEU A 201 -8.06 -7.59 -5.55
C LEU A 201 -8.09 -6.28 -6.31
N GLY A 202 -6.95 -5.91 -6.89
CA GLY A 202 -6.76 -4.69 -7.67
C GLY A 202 -6.66 -4.95 -9.18
N ILE A 203 -7.45 -4.22 -9.96
CA ILE A 203 -7.27 -4.12 -11.41
C ILE A 203 -6.14 -3.14 -11.68
N GLY A 204 -5.06 -3.59 -12.31
CA GLY A 204 -3.84 -2.80 -12.48
C GLY A 204 -3.98 -1.62 -13.42
N ALA A 205 -3.25 -0.54 -13.12
CA ALA A 205 -3.26 0.72 -13.88
C ALA A 205 -2.89 0.52 -15.35
N GLY A 206 -1.86 -0.28 -15.64
CA GLY A 206 -1.44 -0.56 -17.00
C GLY A 206 -2.51 -1.31 -17.81
N PHE A 207 -3.18 -2.28 -17.18
CA PHE A 207 -4.28 -2.98 -17.80
C PHE A 207 -5.47 -2.04 -18.08
N LEU A 208 -5.84 -1.20 -17.11
CA LEU A 208 -6.89 -0.20 -17.29
C LEU A 208 -6.58 0.82 -18.39
N ALA A 209 -5.33 1.20 -18.54
CA ALA A 209 -4.92 2.19 -19.54
C ALA A 209 -4.84 1.63 -20.97
N LEU A 210 -4.47 0.35 -21.13
CA LEU A 210 -4.11 -0.23 -22.43
C LEU A 210 -5.12 -1.23 -23.00
N SER A 211 -6.11 -1.66 -22.20
CA SER A 211 -7.10 -2.65 -22.61
C SER A 211 -8.32 -2.00 -23.27
N HIS A 212 -9.12 -2.81 -23.98
CA HIS A 212 -10.45 -2.40 -24.45
C HIS A 212 -11.50 -2.54 -23.32
N PRO A 213 -12.59 -1.73 -23.34
CA PRO A 213 -13.64 -1.78 -22.32
C PRO A 213 -14.21 -3.18 -22.04
N ALA A 214 -14.37 -4.00 -23.09
CA ALA A 214 -14.85 -5.38 -22.94
C ALA A 214 -13.88 -6.27 -22.15
N GLN A 215 -12.58 -6.09 -22.32
CA GLN A 215 -11.55 -6.84 -21.58
C GLN A 215 -11.54 -6.41 -20.11
N VAL A 216 -11.71 -5.12 -19.85
CA VAL A 216 -11.82 -4.60 -18.48
C VAL A 216 -13.06 -5.18 -17.78
N ALA A 217 -14.20 -5.15 -18.45
CA ALA A 217 -15.44 -5.72 -17.91
C ALA A 217 -15.32 -7.22 -17.60
N GLU A 218 -14.67 -8.00 -18.49
CA GLU A 218 -14.45 -9.42 -18.27
C GLU A 218 -13.47 -9.72 -17.12
N ARG A 219 -12.39 -8.94 -16.97
CA ARG A 219 -11.46 -9.05 -15.85
C ARG A 219 -12.15 -8.77 -14.51
N VAL A 220 -12.96 -7.70 -14.45
CA VAL A 220 -13.76 -7.34 -13.28
C VAL A 220 -14.74 -8.47 -12.94
N LYS A 221 -15.46 -8.99 -13.94
CA LYS A 221 -16.37 -10.13 -13.75
C LYS A 221 -15.64 -11.33 -13.15
N GLN A 222 -14.53 -11.75 -13.76
CA GLN A 222 -13.73 -12.88 -13.28
C GLN A 222 -13.29 -12.72 -11.82
N TYR A 223 -12.83 -11.53 -11.46
CA TYR A 223 -12.35 -11.27 -10.08
C TYR A 223 -13.50 -11.25 -9.08
N ILE A 224 -14.68 -10.77 -9.48
CA ILE A 224 -15.89 -10.82 -8.64
C ILE A 224 -16.40 -12.25 -8.48
N GLU A 225 -16.49 -13.03 -9.55
CA GLU A 225 -17.00 -14.40 -9.50
C GLU A 225 -16.12 -15.31 -8.63
N ILE A 226 -14.80 -15.17 -8.73
CA ILE A 226 -13.86 -15.98 -7.93
C ILE A 226 -13.68 -15.39 -6.52
N GLY A 227 -13.37 -14.09 -6.42
CA GLY A 227 -13.06 -13.45 -5.16
C GLY A 227 -14.27 -13.31 -4.25
N GLY A 228 -15.44 -13.05 -4.85
CA GLY A 228 -16.70 -12.82 -4.14
C GLY A 228 -17.38 -14.09 -3.60
N GLU A 229 -16.96 -15.26 -4.02
CA GLU A 229 -17.48 -16.52 -3.49
C GLU A 229 -17.34 -16.54 -1.96
N ASN A 230 -18.42 -16.87 -1.25
CA ASN A 230 -18.50 -16.86 0.23
C ASN A 230 -18.30 -15.48 0.90
N GLY A 231 -18.30 -14.37 0.15
CA GLY A 231 -18.16 -13.01 0.67
C GLY A 231 -16.74 -12.63 1.11
N ARG A 232 -16.63 -11.58 1.95
CA ARG A 232 -15.36 -11.01 2.45
C ARG A 232 -14.39 -10.61 1.33
N PHE A 233 -14.92 -9.97 0.30
CA PHE A 233 -14.21 -9.57 -0.90
C PHE A 233 -14.38 -8.07 -1.19
N CYS A 234 -13.29 -7.43 -1.62
CA CYS A 234 -13.29 -6.08 -2.14
C CYS A 234 -12.52 -6.05 -3.47
N LEU A 235 -13.05 -5.30 -4.44
CA LEU A 235 -12.37 -5.03 -5.69
C LEU A 235 -12.08 -3.54 -5.80
N TYR A 236 -10.88 -3.17 -6.26
CA TYR A 236 -10.54 -1.77 -6.51
C TYR A 236 -9.83 -1.58 -7.85
N LEU A 237 -9.86 -0.34 -8.35
CA LEU A 237 -9.09 0.09 -9.51
C LEU A 237 -7.79 0.73 -9.02
N CYS A 238 -6.67 0.11 -9.36
CA CYS A 238 -5.36 0.56 -8.90
C CYS A 238 -4.90 1.76 -9.74
N ASN A 239 -4.56 2.87 -9.07
CA ASN A 239 -3.88 4.03 -9.66
C ASN A 239 -4.46 4.52 -11.00
N ILE A 240 -5.71 4.97 -11.02
CA ILE A 240 -6.31 5.57 -12.20
C ILE A 240 -5.51 6.83 -12.59
N GLY A 241 -4.79 6.76 -13.71
CA GLY A 241 -3.96 7.85 -14.21
C GLY A 241 -4.71 8.76 -15.19
N VAL A 242 -4.10 9.90 -15.51
CA VAL A 242 -4.66 10.86 -16.48
C VAL A 242 -4.79 10.27 -17.90
N THR A 243 -4.03 9.23 -18.20
CA THR A 243 -4.08 8.51 -19.49
C THR A 243 -5.05 7.34 -19.50
N THR A 244 -5.71 7.03 -18.37
CA THR A 244 -6.69 5.95 -18.31
C THR A 244 -7.97 6.38 -19.06
N PRO A 245 -8.38 5.65 -20.13
CA PRO A 245 -9.59 5.98 -20.87
C PRO A 245 -10.82 5.95 -19.96
N LEU A 246 -11.66 6.97 -20.04
CA LEU A 246 -12.87 7.06 -19.21
C LEU A 246 -13.85 5.90 -19.49
N GLU A 247 -13.91 5.44 -20.72
CA GLU A 247 -14.71 4.27 -21.12
C GLU A 247 -14.29 2.99 -20.40
N ASN A 248 -12.99 2.81 -20.10
CA ASN A 248 -12.50 1.66 -19.33
C ASN A 248 -12.94 1.74 -17.87
N VAL A 249 -12.88 2.92 -17.26
CA VAL A 249 -13.39 3.15 -15.90
C VAL A 249 -14.91 2.90 -15.85
N ARG A 250 -15.65 3.41 -16.84
CA ARG A 250 -17.10 3.17 -16.95
C ARG A 250 -17.44 1.69 -17.14
N ALA A 251 -16.67 0.97 -17.96
CA ALA A 251 -16.84 -0.46 -18.16
C ALA A 251 -16.61 -1.25 -16.86
N ALA A 252 -15.57 -0.90 -16.08
CA ALA A 252 -15.31 -1.50 -14.80
C ALA A 252 -16.47 -1.26 -13.81
N VAL A 253 -16.95 -0.02 -13.67
CA VAL A 253 -18.08 0.33 -12.80
C VAL A 253 -19.36 -0.39 -13.23
N ALA A 254 -19.64 -0.45 -14.52
CA ALA A 254 -20.80 -1.17 -15.04
C ALA A 254 -20.73 -2.68 -14.75
N ALA A 255 -19.55 -3.28 -14.89
CA ALA A 255 -19.33 -4.68 -14.56
C ALA A 255 -19.49 -4.95 -13.05
N VAL A 256 -18.97 -4.09 -12.17
CA VAL A 256 -19.19 -4.19 -10.72
C VAL A 256 -20.68 -4.13 -10.38
N ARG A 257 -21.43 -3.20 -10.96
CA ARG A 257 -22.89 -3.08 -10.73
C ARG A 257 -23.65 -4.30 -11.21
N LYS A 258 -23.19 -4.95 -12.28
CA LYS A 258 -23.83 -6.13 -12.85
C LYS A 258 -23.53 -7.42 -12.12
N TYR A 259 -22.26 -7.63 -11.75
CA TYR A 259 -21.77 -8.90 -11.20
C TYR A 259 -21.48 -8.87 -9.70
N GLY A 260 -21.33 -7.68 -9.09
CA GLY A 260 -21.05 -7.51 -7.66
C GLY A 260 -22.30 -7.48 -6.76
N VAL A 261 -23.40 -8.01 -7.22
CA VAL A 261 -24.65 -8.12 -6.44
C VAL A 261 -24.64 -9.44 -5.72
N TYR A 262 -24.59 -9.40 -4.38
CA TYR A 262 -24.75 -10.58 -3.53
C TYR A 262 -26.21 -10.75 -3.19
N THR A 263 -26.76 -11.91 -3.50
CA THR A 263 -28.03 -12.33 -2.90
C THR A 263 -27.76 -12.73 -1.46
N VAL A 264 -28.23 -11.92 -0.51
CA VAL A 264 -28.26 -12.30 0.89
C VAL A 264 -29.27 -13.45 0.99
N GLY A 265 -28.78 -14.69 1.15
CA GLY A 265 -29.57 -15.86 1.42
C GLY A 265 -30.07 -15.87 2.87
#